data_81774d1acb9ef6485d4705a875d51ac4
#
_entry.id   81774d1acb9ef6485d4705a875d51ac4
#
_cell.length_a   1.000
_cell.length_b   1.000
_cell.length_c   1.000
_cell.angle_alpha   90.00
_cell.angle_beta   90.00
_cell.angle_gamma   90.00
#
_symmetry.space_group_name_H-M   'P 1'
#
loop_
_entity.id
_entity.type
_entity.pdbx_description
1 polymer ?
#
loop_
_entity_poly.entity_id
_entity_poly.type
_entity_poly.pdbx_seq_one_letter_code
_entity_poly.pdbx_strand_id
1 'polypeptide(L)'
;MPTPFGPQPGLCEAIGLSNGTQLWVKNETGNVSGSHKARHLFGVAIRESIVPSGDGVWAIASCGNAALGASVVAAAVDHGLDVFVPTWANDAVVSQMEGLGARVVRTDRNPGVVGDPAHHAMLAAVAAGATAFSCQGTETPAAIDGGRTMAYEMVDTLAAHDIAVAPRLDRLFVQVGGGALGTAVVTGLARTELDILPVVHAVQPVGNHPLVRAWDTLVSELAGEAIEPTVSGRLRVAKELGAFDDPAIRDALVRLSADPSVYMRPWDDEPTSYASGILDDVTYDWVQLIEAMLRTGGCPIVASELTLQEAHRVAHQHTDIPVCPTGAAGLGGLITLRESEPGAIADGERVAVLFTGRMRPGDPDPLAD
;
A
#
# COMPACT_ATOMS: atom_id res chain seq x y z
N MET A 1 19.46 -7.74 0.15
CA MET A 1 19.03 -9.04 -0.40
C MET A 1 17.56 -8.96 -0.74
N PRO A 2 17.12 -9.62 -1.84
CA PRO A 2 15.70 -9.69 -2.17
C PRO A 2 14.90 -10.31 -1.03
N THR A 3 13.67 -9.85 -0.82
CA THR A 3 12.75 -10.46 0.13
C THR A 3 11.98 -11.62 -0.52
N PRO A 4 11.56 -12.64 0.25
CA PRO A 4 10.91 -13.82 -0.33
C PRO A 4 9.64 -13.48 -1.12
N PHE A 5 9.45 -14.15 -2.25
CA PHE A 5 8.20 -14.21 -2.99
C PHE A 5 7.97 -15.64 -3.43
N GLY A 6 6.87 -16.27 -3.03
CA GLY A 6 6.66 -17.68 -3.33
C GLY A 6 5.26 -18.18 -2.99
N PRO A 7 4.93 -19.38 -3.49
CA PRO A 7 3.63 -19.98 -3.29
C PRO A 7 3.40 -20.39 -1.83
N GLN A 8 2.16 -20.25 -1.38
CA GLN A 8 1.68 -20.62 -0.04
C GLN A 8 0.49 -21.60 -0.16
N PRO A 9 0.75 -22.88 -0.44
CA PRO A 9 -0.32 -23.84 -0.74
C PRO A 9 -1.27 -24.05 0.45
N GLY A 10 -0.75 -24.09 1.70
CA GLY A 10 -1.60 -24.23 2.89
C GLY A 10 -2.55 -23.03 3.07
N LEU A 11 -2.07 -21.80 2.84
CA LEU A 11 -2.91 -20.61 2.88
C LEU A 11 -3.91 -20.58 1.71
N CYS A 12 -3.50 -21.01 0.52
CA CYS A 12 -4.33 -21.12 -0.67
C CYS A 12 -5.54 -22.04 -0.42
N GLU A 13 -5.28 -23.22 0.16
CA GLU A 13 -6.32 -24.20 0.54
C GLU A 13 -7.24 -23.64 1.64
N ALA A 14 -6.66 -23.04 2.69
CA ALA A 14 -7.40 -22.51 3.83
C ALA A 14 -8.42 -21.44 3.46
N ILE A 15 -8.09 -20.60 2.48
CA ILE A 15 -9.03 -19.58 1.96
C ILE A 15 -9.90 -20.12 0.81
N GLY A 16 -9.90 -21.42 0.55
CA GLY A 16 -10.79 -22.09 -0.41
C GLY A 16 -10.52 -21.73 -1.88
N LEU A 17 -9.30 -21.41 -2.24
CA LEU A 17 -8.86 -21.38 -3.63
C LEU A 17 -8.52 -22.80 -4.07
N SER A 18 -9.02 -23.20 -5.23
CA SER A 18 -8.95 -24.58 -5.72
C SER A 18 -8.57 -24.63 -7.21
N ASN A 19 -8.61 -25.83 -7.79
CA ASN A 19 -8.51 -26.04 -9.24
C ASN A 19 -7.21 -25.51 -9.88
N GLY A 20 -6.05 -25.72 -9.21
CA GLY A 20 -4.75 -25.32 -9.75
C GLY A 20 -4.40 -23.85 -9.56
N THR A 21 -5.26 -23.06 -8.93
CA THR A 21 -4.94 -21.68 -8.53
C THR A 21 -3.79 -21.66 -7.53
N GLN A 22 -2.88 -20.73 -7.67
CA GLN A 22 -1.73 -20.55 -6.80
C GLN A 22 -1.81 -19.22 -6.07
N LEU A 23 -1.72 -19.22 -4.74
CA LEU A 23 -1.55 -18.02 -3.95
C LEU A 23 -0.07 -17.79 -3.66
N TRP A 24 0.46 -16.66 -4.12
CA TRP A 24 1.83 -16.23 -3.90
C TRP A 24 1.88 -15.07 -2.92
N VAL A 25 2.82 -15.12 -1.99
CA VAL A 25 3.02 -14.08 -0.98
C VAL A 25 4.37 -13.40 -1.17
N LYS A 26 4.36 -12.07 -1.34
CA LYS A 26 5.56 -11.24 -1.21
C LYS A 26 5.74 -10.88 0.25
N ASN A 27 6.78 -11.42 0.88
CA ASN A 27 7.02 -11.30 2.31
C ASN A 27 8.03 -10.18 2.62
N GLU A 28 7.56 -9.03 3.08
CA GLU A 28 8.37 -7.89 3.51
C GLU A 28 8.62 -7.84 5.03
N THR A 29 8.13 -8.82 5.80
CA THR A 29 8.29 -8.82 7.27
C THR A 29 9.74 -8.97 7.72
N GLY A 30 10.60 -9.54 6.88
CA GLY A 30 12.05 -9.66 7.08
C GLY A 30 12.88 -8.51 6.53
N ASN A 31 12.27 -7.46 5.97
CA ASN A 31 13.00 -6.28 5.51
C ASN A 31 13.65 -5.54 6.70
N VAL A 32 14.68 -4.72 6.45
CA VAL A 32 15.55 -4.13 7.48
C VAL A 32 14.84 -3.32 8.57
N SER A 33 13.65 -2.79 8.30
CA SER A 33 12.80 -2.11 9.29
C SER A 33 11.60 -2.97 9.72
N GLY A 34 11.56 -4.23 9.32
CA GLY A 34 10.38 -5.10 9.51
C GLY A 34 9.21 -4.75 8.58
N SER A 35 9.41 -3.96 7.53
CA SER A 35 8.36 -3.60 6.57
C SER A 35 8.92 -3.12 5.23
N HIS A 36 8.04 -3.07 4.22
CA HIS A 36 8.35 -2.54 2.89
C HIS A 36 8.81 -1.07 2.88
N LYS A 37 8.54 -0.32 3.94
CA LYS A 37 8.81 1.14 3.98
C LYS A 37 10.27 1.50 3.76
N ALA A 38 11.20 0.64 4.19
CA ALA A 38 12.62 0.85 3.94
C ALA A 38 12.97 0.95 2.45
N ARG A 39 12.26 0.24 1.56
CA ARG A 39 12.52 0.32 0.11
C ARG A 39 12.32 1.74 -0.43
N HIS A 40 11.19 2.33 -0.09
CA HIS A 40 10.84 3.70 -0.47
C HIS A 40 11.91 4.69 0.02
N LEU A 41 12.26 4.57 1.29
CA LEU A 41 13.19 5.49 1.93
C LEU A 41 14.65 5.31 1.49
N PHE A 42 15.08 4.10 1.16
CA PHE A 42 16.38 3.90 0.51
C PHE A 42 16.42 4.56 -0.89
N GLY A 43 15.32 4.52 -1.65
CA GLY A 43 15.21 5.25 -2.91
C GLY A 43 15.44 6.75 -2.72
N VAL A 44 14.80 7.32 -1.69
CA VAL A 44 14.99 8.74 -1.31
C VAL A 44 16.43 9.00 -0.88
N ALA A 45 16.99 8.18 0.01
CA ALA A 45 18.37 8.35 0.49
C ALA A 45 19.40 8.29 -0.64
N ILE A 46 19.24 7.35 -1.58
CA ILE A 46 20.10 7.25 -2.76
C ILE A 46 19.99 8.52 -3.62
N ARG A 47 18.77 8.98 -3.87
CA ARG A 47 18.55 10.22 -4.62
C ARG A 47 19.20 11.40 -3.91
N GLU A 48 19.03 11.56 -2.59
CA GLU A 48 19.63 12.64 -1.80
C GLU A 48 21.18 12.55 -1.78
N SER A 49 21.76 11.36 -1.83
CA SER A 49 23.22 11.21 -1.93
C SER A 49 23.80 11.68 -3.28
N ILE A 50 22.99 11.67 -4.35
CA ILE A 50 23.40 12.05 -5.71
C ILE A 50 23.08 13.52 -6.00
N VAL A 51 21.88 13.94 -5.63
CA VAL A 51 21.35 15.30 -5.84
C VAL A 51 20.72 15.78 -4.53
N PRO A 52 21.52 16.30 -3.59
CA PRO A 52 21.01 16.78 -2.30
C PRO A 52 19.97 17.89 -2.49
N SER A 53 18.86 17.81 -1.76
CA SER A 53 17.85 18.86 -1.72
C SER A 53 18.24 20.01 -0.78
N GLY A 54 19.23 19.77 0.10
CA GLY A 54 19.77 20.73 1.08
C GLY A 54 20.75 20.06 2.04
N ASP A 55 21.32 20.84 2.94
CA ASP A 55 22.26 20.36 3.97
C ASP A 55 21.56 20.11 5.32
N GLY A 56 20.21 20.21 5.36
CA GLY A 56 19.42 20.06 6.57
C GLY A 56 19.20 18.61 6.98
N VAL A 57 18.82 18.42 8.24
CA VAL A 57 18.37 17.12 8.74
C VAL A 57 17.17 16.63 7.94
N TRP A 58 17.02 15.30 7.83
CA TRP A 58 15.81 14.72 7.24
C TRP A 58 14.63 14.83 8.21
N ALA A 59 13.42 14.96 7.69
CA ALA A 59 12.20 15.12 8.49
C ALA A 59 11.07 14.21 7.97
N ILE A 60 10.40 13.51 8.90
CA ILE A 60 9.25 12.67 8.61
C ILE A 60 8.17 12.81 9.68
N ALA A 61 6.89 12.78 9.28
CA ALA A 61 5.75 12.69 10.19
C ALA A 61 5.16 11.28 10.10
N SER A 62 5.39 10.46 11.10
CA SER A 62 4.80 9.11 11.22
C SER A 62 5.13 8.50 12.57
N CYS A 63 4.21 7.71 13.14
CA CYS A 63 4.44 6.97 14.39
C CYS A 63 4.56 5.45 14.20
N GLY A 64 4.62 4.97 12.94
CA GLY A 64 4.61 3.55 12.62
C GLY A 64 5.75 3.08 11.73
N ASN A 65 5.43 2.20 10.78
CA ASN A 65 6.39 1.56 9.87
C ASN A 65 7.23 2.54 9.04
N ALA A 66 6.66 3.69 8.64
CA ALA A 66 7.39 4.69 7.88
C ALA A 66 8.48 5.37 8.72
N ALA A 67 8.15 5.76 9.96
CA ALA A 67 9.12 6.35 10.89
C ALA A 67 10.26 5.40 11.24
N LEU A 68 9.95 4.13 11.53
CA LEU A 68 10.99 3.12 11.78
C LEU A 68 11.85 2.86 10.55
N GLY A 69 11.24 2.80 9.36
CA GLY A 69 11.97 2.72 8.11
C GLY A 69 12.92 3.89 7.92
N ALA A 70 12.44 5.11 8.17
CA ALA A 70 13.26 6.33 8.09
C ALA A 70 14.43 6.31 9.08
N SER A 71 14.17 5.89 10.33
CA SER A 71 15.22 5.81 11.36
C SER A 71 16.30 4.78 10.99
N VAL A 72 15.92 3.60 10.46
CA VAL A 72 16.88 2.59 10.00
C VAL A 72 17.72 3.11 8.84
N VAL A 73 17.07 3.76 7.86
CA VAL A 73 17.79 4.25 6.66
C VAL A 73 18.70 5.42 7.02
N ALA A 74 18.23 6.37 7.83
CA ALA A 74 19.05 7.51 8.29
C ALA A 74 20.28 7.03 9.08
N ALA A 75 20.08 6.09 10.01
CA ALA A 75 21.19 5.46 10.75
C ALA A 75 22.19 4.73 9.83
N ALA A 76 21.71 4.06 8.78
CA ALA A 76 22.57 3.33 7.85
C ALA A 76 23.50 4.23 7.03
N VAL A 77 23.12 5.51 6.82
CA VAL A 77 23.90 6.49 6.07
C VAL A 77 24.49 7.60 6.95
N ASP A 78 24.40 7.44 8.28
CA ASP A 78 24.88 8.40 9.30
C ASP A 78 24.31 9.82 9.09
N HIS A 79 23.01 9.92 8.80
CA HIS A 79 22.33 11.20 8.56
C HIS A 79 21.35 11.53 9.69
N GLY A 80 21.28 12.81 10.07
CA GLY A 80 20.35 13.28 11.09
C GLY A 80 18.88 13.16 10.65
N LEU A 81 18.00 12.70 11.57
CA LEU A 81 16.57 12.53 11.30
C LEU A 81 15.72 13.09 12.43
N ASP A 82 14.77 13.95 12.07
CA ASP A 82 13.68 14.40 12.92
C ASP A 82 12.41 13.63 12.61
N VAL A 83 11.84 12.99 13.61
CA VAL A 83 10.59 12.24 13.51
C VAL A 83 9.52 12.94 14.32
N PHE A 84 8.47 13.41 13.67
CA PHE A 84 7.33 14.04 14.30
C PHE A 84 6.24 13.01 14.53
N VAL A 85 5.78 12.87 15.78
CA VAL A 85 4.79 11.87 16.18
C VAL A 85 3.69 12.49 17.03
N PRO A 86 2.46 11.96 17.03
CA PRO A 86 1.43 12.39 17.97
C PRO A 86 1.81 12.00 19.42
N THR A 87 1.26 12.70 20.40
CA THR A 87 1.54 12.44 21.84
C THR A 87 1.19 11.04 22.29
N TRP A 88 0.20 10.38 21.66
CA TRP A 88 -0.22 9.02 21.95
C TRP A 88 0.63 7.93 21.25
N ALA A 89 1.67 8.30 20.50
CA ALA A 89 2.55 7.33 19.83
C ALA A 89 3.13 6.31 20.81
N ASN A 90 3.19 5.04 20.38
CA ASN A 90 3.66 3.93 21.19
C ASN A 90 5.11 4.11 21.66
N ASP A 91 5.33 4.11 22.98
CA ASP A 91 6.63 4.38 23.58
C ASP A 91 7.70 3.35 23.19
N ALA A 92 7.34 2.10 22.94
CA ALA A 92 8.29 1.08 22.49
C ALA A 92 8.80 1.38 21.07
N VAL A 93 7.94 1.89 20.18
CA VAL A 93 8.30 2.30 18.82
C VAL A 93 9.15 3.57 18.88
N VAL A 94 8.77 4.54 19.71
CA VAL A 94 9.56 5.78 19.94
C VAL A 94 10.95 5.43 20.43
N SER A 95 11.08 4.57 21.45
CA SER A 95 12.40 4.17 21.97
C SER A 95 13.26 3.45 20.94
N GLN A 96 12.66 2.70 19.98
CA GLN A 96 13.41 2.10 18.88
C GLN A 96 13.96 3.14 17.93
N MET A 97 13.17 4.18 17.58
CA MET A 97 13.61 5.27 16.72
C MET A 97 14.75 6.07 17.38
N GLU A 98 14.60 6.41 18.65
CA GLU A 98 15.65 7.10 19.43
C GLU A 98 16.92 6.26 19.57
N GLY A 99 16.78 4.95 19.78
CA GLY A 99 17.89 4.00 19.80
C GLY A 99 18.66 3.91 18.48
N LEU A 100 18.03 4.27 17.36
CA LEU A 100 18.61 4.40 16.03
C LEU A 100 19.22 5.81 15.77
N GLY A 101 19.15 6.71 16.74
CA GLY A 101 19.70 8.06 16.63
C GLY A 101 18.74 9.12 16.08
N ALA A 102 17.47 8.79 15.88
CA ALA A 102 16.47 9.79 15.46
C ALA A 102 16.09 10.71 16.62
N ARG A 103 15.89 11.99 16.33
CA ARG A 103 15.28 12.94 17.27
C ARG A 103 13.76 12.87 17.14
N VAL A 104 13.07 12.34 18.16
CA VAL A 104 11.61 12.22 18.14
C VAL A 104 10.97 13.44 18.80
N VAL A 105 10.03 14.08 18.09
CA VAL A 105 9.29 15.25 18.55
C VAL A 105 7.83 14.90 18.66
N ARG A 106 7.29 14.90 19.89
CA ARG A 106 5.86 14.68 20.13
C ARG A 106 5.08 15.97 19.91
N THR A 107 3.98 15.87 19.19
CA THR A 107 3.14 17.02 18.80
C THR A 107 1.73 16.86 19.37
N ASP A 108 1.21 17.94 19.94
CA ASP A 108 -0.15 18.02 20.47
C ASP A 108 -1.14 18.51 19.43
N ARG A 109 -2.40 18.02 19.48
CA ARG A 109 -3.50 18.64 18.75
C ARG A 109 -3.80 20.01 19.30
N ASN A 110 -3.70 21.02 18.47
CA ASN A 110 -4.16 22.38 18.81
C ASN A 110 -5.65 22.53 18.44
N PRO A 111 -6.53 22.90 19.39
CA PRO A 111 -7.93 23.14 19.10
C PRO A 111 -8.09 24.18 17.98
N GLY A 112 -8.88 23.86 16.96
CA GLY A 112 -9.15 24.76 15.83
C GLY A 112 -8.14 24.68 14.66
N VAL A 113 -7.10 23.85 14.74
CA VAL A 113 -6.21 23.55 13.62
C VAL A 113 -6.65 22.23 12.98
N VAL A 114 -7.08 22.29 11.71
CA VAL A 114 -7.48 21.11 10.94
C VAL A 114 -6.23 20.37 10.45
N GLY A 115 -6.26 19.04 10.49
CA GLY A 115 -5.21 18.15 9.99
C GLY A 115 -4.32 17.55 11.08
N ASP A 116 -3.30 16.79 10.66
CA ASP A 116 -2.37 16.12 11.56
C ASP A 116 -1.29 17.08 12.10
N PRO A 117 -1.20 17.27 13.44
CA PRO A 117 -0.18 18.12 14.06
C PRO A 117 1.25 17.69 13.76
N ALA A 118 1.50 16.37 13.65
CA ALA A 118 2.83 15.85 13.33
C ALA A 118 3.23 16.21 11.89
N HIS A 119 2.30 16.12 10.95
CA HIS A 119 2.54 16.54 9.56
C HIS A 119 2.77 18.05 9.46
N HIS A 120 1.98 18.87 10.16
CA HIS A 120 2.20 20.32 10.20
C HIS A 120 3.59 20.70 10.78
N ALA A 121 4.02 20.00 11.83
CA ALA A 121 5.34 20.24 12.43
C ALA A 121 6.48 19.83 11.48
N MET A 122 6.32 18.71 10.75
CA MET A 122 7.24 18.30 9.70
C MET A 122 7.33 19.35 8.59
N LEU A 123 6.19 19.84 8.09
CA LEU A 123 6.16 20.88 7.05
C LEU A 123 6.83 22.18 7.53
N ALA A 124 6.64 22.56 8.80
CA ALA A 124 7.32 23.71 9.39
C ALA A 124 8.84 23.50 9.46
N ALA A 125 9.30 22.28 9.80
CA ALA A 125 10.72 21.94 9.78
C ALA A 125 11.30 22.01 8.36
N VAL A 126 10.56 21.51 7.36
CA VAL A 126 10.97 21.60 5.95
C VAL A 126 11.05 23.06 5.50
N ALA A 127 10.08 23.89 5.85
CA ALA A 127 10.11 25.33 5.57
C ALA A 127 11.30 26.04 6.27
N ALA A 128 11.80 25.49 7.38
CA ALA A 128 12.97 25.97 8.10
C ALA A 128 14.31 25.40 7.59
N GLY A 129 14.30 24.56 6.54
CA GLY A 129 15.50 24.04 5.89
C GLY A 129 15.77 22.55 6.10
N ALA A 130 14.86 21.79 6.74
CA ALA A 130 14.93 20.33 6.76
C ALA A 130 14.55 19.76 5.38
N THR A 131 15.02 18.55 5.07
CA THR A 131 14.63 17.83 3.85
C THR A 131 13.50 16.85 4.16
N ALA A 132 12.40 16.89 3.39
CA ALA A 132 11.32 15.91 3.51
C ALA A 132 11.84 14.50 3.20
N PHE A 133 11.66 13.58 4.14
CA PHE A 133 12.09 12.19 4.03
C PHE A 133 10.89 11.25 4.19
N SER A 134 9.97 11.35 3.22
CA SER A 134 8.65 10.73 3.25
C SER A 134 8.56 9.50 2.34
N CYS A 135 7.65 8.58 2.69
CA CYS A 135 7.27 7.47 1.81
C CYS A 135 6.26 7.90 0.73
N GLN A 136 5.69 9.11 0.82
CA GLN A 136 4.66 9.59 -0.11
C GLN A 136 5.33 10.12 -1.38
N GLY A 137 4.88 9.62 -2.54
CA GLY A 137 5.42 10.02 -3.84
C GLY A 137 5.13 11.47 -4.20
N THR A 138 4.02 12.03 -3.71
CA THR A 138 3.66 13.43 -3.87
C THR A 138 4.61 14.40 -3.17
N GLU A 139 5.22 13.98 -2.06
CA GLU A 139 6.24 14.76 -1.34
C GLU A 139 7.65 14.42 -1.83
N THR A 140 7.91 13.14 -2.07
CA THR A 140 9.24 12.61 -2.39
C THR A 140 9.13 11.59 -3.54
N PRO A 141 9.13 12.02 -4.81
CA PRO A 141 8.93 11.12 -5.97
C PRO A 141 9.89 9.93 -6.01
N ALA A 142 11.13 10.07 -5.52
CA ALA A 142 12.11 8.99 -5.42
C ALA A 142 11.66 7.83 -4.51
N ALA A 143 10.68 8.06 -3.62
CA ALA A 143 10.09 7.03 -2.80
C ALA A 143 9.36 5.97 -3.66
N ILE A 144 8.69 6.39 -4.73
CA ILE A 144 8.06 5.47 -5.68
C ILE A 144 9.10 4.62 -6.40
N ASP A 145 10.22 5.21 -6.84
CA ASP A 145 11.31 4.46 -7.48
C ASP A 145 11.92 3.40 -6.57
N GLY A 146 12.15 3.73 -5.30
CA GLY A 146 12.58 2.77 -4.29
C GLY A 146 11.59 1.62 -4.09
N GLY A 147 10.30 1.93 -4.03
CA GLY A 147 9.22 0.94 -3.89
C GLY A 147 9.09 0.00 -5.10
N ARG A 148 9.41 0.44 -6.33
CA ARG A 148 9.38 -0.39 -7.57
C ARG A 148 10.28 -1.61 -7.49
N THR A 149 11.32 -1.59 -6.67
CA THR A 149 12.22 -2.73 -6.48
C THR A 149 11.47 -3.99 -6.03
N MET A 150 10.33 -3.85 -5.34
CA MET A 150 9.47 -4.98 -4.98
C MET A 150 8.91 -5.69 -6.22
N ALA A 151 8.41 -4.93 -7.18
CA ALA A 151 7.86 -5.48 -8.42
C ALA A 151 8.95 -6.20 -9.24
N TYR A 152 10.14 -5.62 -9.33
CA TYR A 152 11.27 -6.23 -10.04
C TYR A 152 11.66 -7.57 -9.42
N GLU A 153 11.79 -7.63 -8.08
CA GLU A 153 12.07 -8.90 -7.38
C GLU A 153 10.97 -9.94 -7.57
N MET A 154 9.70 -9.51 -7.62
CA MET A 154 8.58 -10.44 -7.89
C MET A 154 8.72 -11.07 -9.27
N VAL A 155 8.94 -10.26 -10.30
CA VAL A 155 9.07 -10.77 -11.68
C VAL A 155 10.32 -11.60 -11.87
N ASP A 156 11.48 -11.20 -11.32
CA ASP A 156 12.70 -12.00 -11.32
C ASP A 156 12.47 -13.38 -10.68
N THR A 157 11.72 -13.42 -9.59
CA THR A 157 11.37 -14.68 -8.90
C THR A 157 10.46 -15.56 -9.76
N LEU A 158 9.46 -14.97 -10.43
CA LEU A 158 8.57 -15.70 -11.36
C LEU A 158 9.36 -16.25 -12.55
N ALA A 159 10.24 -15.45 -13.14
CA ALA A 159 11.10 -15.85 -14.25
C ALA A 159 12.04 -17.01 -13.87
N ALA A 160 12.59 -16.96 -12.64
CA ALA A 160 13.43 -18.05 -12.13
C ALA A 160 12.63 -19.33 -11.82
N HIS A 161 11.35 -19.21 -11.46
CA HIS A 161 10.45 -20.33 -11.21
C HIS A 161 9.97 -20.98 -12.52
N ASP A 162 9.67 -20.17 -13.52
CA ASP A 162 9.04 -20.57 -14.78
C ASP A 162 10.06 -20.64 -15.94
N ILE A 163 11.17 -21.33 -15.76
CA ILE A 163 12.35 -21.35 -16.68
C ILE A 163 12.00 -21.58 -18.17
N ALA A 164 10.89 -22.23 -18.47
CA ALA A 164 10.49 -22.60 -19.83
C ALA A 164 9.41 -21.70 -20.46
N VAL A 165 8.83 -20.75 -19.71
CA VAL A 165 7.73 -19.90 -20.14
C VAL A 165 7.92 -18.48 -19.63
N ALA A 166 7.26 -17.51 -20.25
CA ALA A 166 7.28 -16.11 -19.76
C ALA A 166 6.73 -16.02 -18.33
N PRO A 167 7.30 -15.15 -17.47
CA PRO A 167 6.79 -14.94 -16.12
C PRO A 167 5.34 -14.49 -16.17
N ARG A 168 4.50 -15.10 -15.35
CA ARG A 168 3.06 -14.83 -15.32
C ARG A 168 2.58 -14.53 -13.90
N LEU A 169 1.82 -13.46 -13.77
CA LEU A 169 1.03 -13.11 -12.60
C LEU A 169 -0.34 -12.65 -13.10
N ASP A 170 -1.42 -13.27 -12.61
CA ASP A 170 -2.76 -13.00 -13.14
C ASP A 170 -3.52 -11.97 -12.33
N ARG A 171 -3.24 -11.91 -11.01
CA ARG A 171 -3.99 -11.03 -10.10
C ARG A 171 -3.12 -10.56 -8.95
N LEU A 172 -3.32 -9.29 -8.55
CA LEU A 172 -2.62 -8.67 -7.43
C LEU A 172 -3.61 -7.96 -6.51
N PHE A 173 -3.52 -8.26 -5.22
CA PHE A 173 -4.20 -7.51 -4.17
C PHE A 173 -3.18 -6.71 -3.36
N VAL A 174 -3.43 -5.41 -3.24
CA VAL A 174 -2.55 -4.50 -2.51
C VAL A 174 -3.36 -3.63 -1.56
N GLN A 175 -3.01 -3.64 -0.29
CA GLN A 175 -3.59 -2.75 0.71
C GLN A 175 -3.13 -1.32 0.48
N VAL A 176 -4.06 -0.37 0.67
CA VAL A 176 -3.85 1.02 0.34
C VAL A 176 -4.29 1.95 1.47
N GLY A 177 -3.34 2.70 2.03
CA GLY A 177 -3.58 3.93 2.76
C GLY A 177 -3.22 5.11 1.86
N GLY A 178 -2.05 5.72 2.02
CA GLY A 178 -1.56 6.83 1.19
C GLY A 178 -1.24 6.49 -0.27
N GLY A 179 -1.22 5.22 -0.68
CA GLY A 179 -1.13 4.81 -2.08
C GLY A 179 0.27 4.52 -2.62
N ALA A 180 1.33 4.99 -1.97
CA ALA A 180 2.70 4.88 -2.49
C ALA A 180 3.14 3.44 -2.79
N LEU A 181 2.80 2.47 -1.92
CA LEU A 181 3.11 1.05 -2.16
C LEU A 181 2.46 0.56 -3.46
N GLY A 182 1.15 0.73 -3.57
CA GLY A 182 0.40 0.25 -4.73
C GLY A 182 0.89 0.90 -6.01
N THR A 183 1.06 2.22 -6.01
CA THR A 183 1.61 2.99 -7.15
C THR A 183 3.01 2.51 -7.53
N ALA A 184 3.89 2.26 -6.56
CA ALA A 184 5.23 1.74 -6.84
C ALA A 184 5.17 0.35 -7.47
N VAL A 185 4.35 -0.55 -6.93
CA VAL A 185 4.24 -1.92 -7.44
C VAL A 185 3.65 -1.93 -8.85
N VAL A 186 2.50 -1.29 -9.08
CA VAL A 186 1.85 -1.32 -10.41
C VAL A 186 2.71 -0.65 -11.49
N THR A 187 3.34 0.49 -11.17
CA THR A 187 4.25 1.18 -12.10
C THR A 187 5.58 0.45 -12.28
N GLY A 188 5.99 -0.33 -11.29
CA GLY A 188 7.13 -1.24 -11.38
C GLY A 188 6.84 -2.41 -12.30
N LEU A 189 5.72 -3.12 -12.09
CA LEU A 189 5.27 -4.22 -12.95
C LEU A 189 5.15 -3.80 -14.43
N ALA A 190 4.62 -2.60 -14.69
CA ALA A 190 4.51 -2.06 -16.04
C ALA A 190 5.86 -1.78 -16.73
N ARG A 191 7.00 -1.92 -16.03
CA ARG A 191 8.36 -1.74 -16.54
C ARG A 191 9.17 -3.05 -16.57
N THR A 192 8.51 -4.16 -16.27
CA THR A 192 9.12 -5.49 -16.31
C THR A 192 8.80 -6.21 -17.61
N GLU A 193 9.31 -7.46 -17.74
CA GLU A 193 9.08 -8.34 -18.88
C GLU A 193 7.78 -9.14 -18.79
N LEU A 194 6.81 -8.69 -17.97
CA LEU A 194 5.47 -9.27 -17.98
C LEU A 194 4.76 -8.90 -19.27
N ASP A 195 4.35 -9.90 -20.04
CA ASP A 195 3.58 -9.70 -21.29
C ASP A 195 2.21 -9.07 -21.01
N ILE A 196 1.60 -9.43 -19.88
CA ILE A 196 0.27 -8.97 -19.45
C ILE A 196 0.36 -8.54 -17.99
N LEU A 197 -0.12 -7.33 -17.69
CA LEU A 197 -0.23 -6.86 -16.31
C LEU A 197 -1.31 -7.66 -15.55
N PRO A 198 -1.09 -7.98 -14.26
CA PRO A 198 -2.10 -8.65 -13.45
C PRO A 198 -3.33 -7.77 -13.25
N VAL A 199 -4.49 -8.38 -13.09
CA VAL A 199 -5.68 -7.68 -12.61
C VAL A 199 -5.41 -7.11 -11.22
N VAL A 200 -5.49 -5.78 -11.06
CA VAL A 200 -5.11 -5.08 -9.82
C VAL A 200 -6.34 -4.78 -8.97
N HIS A 201 -6.26 -5.14 -7.70
CA HIS A 201 -7.26 -4.77 -6.68
C HIS A 201 -6.61 -3.99 -5.55
N ALA A 202 -7.03 -2.73 -5.37
CA ALA A 202 -6.67 -1.92 -4.21
C ALA A 202 -7.62 -2.24 -3.05
N VAL A 203 -7.08 -2.49 -1.85
CA VAL A 203 -7.86 -2.91 -0.69
C VAL A 203 -7.82 -1.84 0.39
N GLN A 204 -8.99 -1.40 0.84
CA GLN A 204 -9.15 -0.47 1.95
C GLN A 204 -10.16 -1.01 2.97
N PRO A 205 -10.05 -0.63 4.26
CA PRO A 205 -10.98 -1.06 5.29
C PRO A 205 -12.32 -0.30 5.21
N VAL A 206 -13.37 -0.90 5.74
CA VAL A 206 -14.70 -0.26 5.79
C VAL A 206 -14.69 1.07 6.54
N GLY A 207 -13.87 1.22 7.56
CA GLY A 207 -13.78 2.44 8.37
C GLY A 207 -12.96 3.59 7.74
N ASN A 208 -12.30 3.33 6.60
CA ASN A 208 -11.56 4.36 5.87
C ASN A 208 -11.24 3.89 4.43
N HIS A 209 -11.96 4.45 3.43
CA HIS A 209 -11.78 4.02 2.03
C HIS A 209 -11.91 5.17 1.01
N PRO A 210 -11.08 6.22 1.13
CA PRO A 210 -11.14 7.39 0.25
C PRO A 210 -10.86 7.06 -1.22
N LEU A 211 -9.98 6.10 -1.52
CA LEU A 211 -9.71 5.65 -2.89
C LEU A 211 -10.95 5.00 -3.53
N VAL A 212 -11.66 4.17 -2.78
CA VAL A 212 -12.88 3.53 -3.26
C VAL A 212 -13.93 4.59 -3.61
N ARG A 213 -14.10 5.58 -2.76
CA ARG A 213 -15.02 6.71 -3.00
C ARG A 213 -14.65 7.52 -4.25
N ALA A 214 -13.35 7.76 -4.45
CA ALA A 214 -12.84 8.44 -5.65
C ALA A 214 -13.09 7.60 -6.91
N TRP A 215 -12.85 6.30 -6.86
CA TRP A 215 -13.16 5.35 -7.92
C TRP A 215 -14.66 5.39 -8.28
N ASP A 216 -15.54 5.20 -7.30
CA ASP A 216 -16.99 5.16 -7.51
C ASP A 216 -17.51 6.45 -8.16
N THR A 217 -16.95 7.62 -7.78
CA THR A 217 -17.26 8.91 -8.38
C THR A 217 -16.83 8.95 -9.86
N LEU A 218 -15.59 8.57 -10.15
CA LEU A 218 -15.03 8.60 -11.51
C LEU A 218 -15.77 7.65 -12.46
N VAL A 219 -15.97 6.38 -12.03
CA VAL A 219 -16.58 5.40 -12.92
C VAL A 219 -18.08 5.62 -13.10
N SER A 220 -18.77 6.24 -12.15
CA SER A 220 -20.16 6.70 -12.33
C SER A 220 -20.24 7.81 -13.37
N GLU A 221 -19.27 8.74 -13.37
CA GLU A 221 -19.18 9.77 -14.41
C GLU A 221 -18.94 9.15 -15.81
N LEU A 222 -17.99 8.20 -15.90
CA LEU A 222 -17.66 7.52 -17.15
C LEU A 222 -18.80 6.65 -17.68
N ALA A 223 -19.53 5.96 -16.81
CA ALA A 223 -20.67 5.13 -17.17
C ALA A 223 -21.93 5.96 -17.47
N GLY A 224 -21.98 7.24 -17.07
CA GLY A 224 -23.16 8.09 -17.20
C GLY A 224 -24.31 7.74 -16.25
N GLU A 225 -24.08 6.88 -15.28
CA GLU A 225 -25.05 6.46 -14.24
C GLU A 225 -24.34 6.13 -12.92
N ALA A 226 -25.09 6.18 -11.81
CA ALA A 226 -24.59 5.76 -10.51
C ALA A 226 -24.31 4.24 -10.50
N ILE A 227 -23.13 3.85 -10.08
CA ILE A 227 -22.78 2.43 -9.94
C ILE A 227 -23.25 1.88 -8.59
N GLU A 228 -23.52 0.59 -8.57
CA GLU A 228 -23.76 -0.11 -7.31
C GLU A 228 -22.45 -0.17 -6.48
N PRO A 229 -22.43 0.35 -5.22
CA PRO A 229 -21.20 0.44 -4.42
C PRO A 229 -20.83 -0.91 -3.77
N THR A 230 -20.91 -1.99 -4.55
CA THR A 230 -20.53 -3.37 -4.18
C THR A 230 -19.33 -3.83 -5.00
N VAL A 231 -18.68 -4.89 -4.57
CA VAL A 231 -17.58 -5.51 -5.35
C VAL A 231 -18.10 -5.93 -6.73
N SER A 232 -19.28 -6.54 -6.78
CA SER A 232 -19.95 -6.97 -8.03
C SER A 232 -20.20 -5.81 -8.99
N GLY A 233 -20.79 -4.72 -8.49
CA GLY A 233 -21.06 -3.52 -9.27
C GLY A 233 -19.78 -2.90 -9.83
N ARG A 234 -18.74 -2.78 -9.01
CA ARG A 234 -17.45 -2.23 -9.43
C ARG A 234 -16.76 -3.11 -10.49
N LEU A 235 -16.77 -4.44 -10.31
CA LEU A 235 -16.21 -5.38 -11.29
C LEU A 235 -16.95 -5.35 -12.62
N ARG A 236 -18.29 -5.29 -12.58
CA ARG A 236 -19.10 -5.19 -13.79
C ARG A 236 -18.72 -3.94 -14.59
N VAL A 237 -18.70 -2.78 -13.95
CA VAL A 237 -18.35 -1.52 -14.61
C VAL A 237 -16.90 -1.51 -15.09
N ALA A 238 -15.95 -2.03 -14.30
CA ALA A 238 -14.55 -2.14 -14.73
C ALA A 238 -14.40 -2.97 -16.01
N LYS A 239 -15.15 -4.06 -16.15
CA LYS A 239 -15.18 -4.90 -17.36
C LYS A 239 -15.86 -4.20 -18.54
N GLU A 240 -16.95 -3.47 -18.29
CA GLU A 240 -17.70 -2.74 -19.33
C GLU A 240 -16.89 -1.56 -19.89
N LEU A 241 -16.18 -0.83 -19.03
CA LEU A 241 -15.27 0.24 -19.43
C LEU A 241 -14.00 -0.27 -20.13
N GLY A 242 -13.66 -1.46 -19.98
CA GLY A 242 -12.65 -2.45 -20.38
C GLY A 242 -11.63 -2.16 -21.46
N ALA A 243 -11.58 -0.99 -22.05
CA ALA A 243 -10.54 -0.64 -22.99
C ALA A 243 -9.82 0.63 -22.51
N PHE A 244 -8.65 0.45 -21.89
CA PHE A 244 -7.74 1.54 -21.52
C PHE A 244 -7.45 2.53 -22.68
N ASP A 245 -7.61 2.09 -23.91
CA ASP A 245 -7.45 2.92 -25.10
C ASP A 245 -8.68 3.78 -25.42
N ASP A 246 -9.75 3.70 -24.62
CA ASP A 246 -10.90 4.60 -24.77
C ASP A 246 -10.47 6.05 -24.51
N PRO A 247 -10.66 6.97 -25.48
CA PRO A 247 -10.36 8.39 -25.32
C PRO A 247 -11.04 9.02 -24.09
N ALA A 248 -12.26 8.58 -23.74
CA ALA A 248 -13.00 9.11 -22.59
C ALA A 248 -12.29 8.78 -21.27
N ILE A 249 -11.72 7.58 -21.14
CA ILE A 249 -10.93 7.19 -19.96
C ILE A 249 -9.66 8.05 -19.87
N ARG A 250 -8.94 8.23 -20.98
CA ARG A 250 -7.75 9.10 -21.00
C ARG A 250 -8.06 10.53 -20.62
N ASP A 251 -9.12 11.10 -21.16
CA ASP A 251 -9.56 12.46 -20.84
C ASP A 251 -9.99 12.58 -19.38
N ALA A 252 -10.64 11.55 -18.81
CA ALA A 252 -11.00 11.48 -17.40
C ALA A 252 -9.75 11.45 -16.51
N LEU A 253 -8.74 10.65 -16.83
CA LEU A 253 -7.47 10.59 -16.07
C LEU A 253 -6.71 11.93 -16.14
N VAL A 254 -6.77 12.64 -17.27
CA VAL A 254 -6.21 14.01 -17.40
C VAL A 254 -6.96 14.98 -16.49
N ARG A 255 -8.30 14.98 -16.50
CA ARG A 255 -9.11 15.84 -15.62
C ARG A 255 -8.84 15.54 -14.14
N LEU A 256 -8.78 14.27 -13.78
CA LEU A 256 -8.50 13.78 -12.43
C LEU A 256 -7.13 14.26 -11.93
N SER A 257 -6.12 14.29 -12.80
CA SER A 257 -4.79 14.81 -12.48
C SER A 257 -4.76 16.33 -12.37
N ALA A 258 -5.60 17.03 -13.12
CA ALA A 258 -5.67 18.50 -13.14
C ALA A 258 -6.38 19.06 -11.90
N ASP A 259 -7.45 18.38 -11.41
CA ASP A 259 -8.18 18.75 -10.20
C ASP A 259 -8.52 17.51 -9.35
N PRO A 260 -7.55 17.02 -8.57
CA PRO A 260 -7.74 15.85 -7.73
C PRO A 260 -8.84 16.01 -6.69
N SER A 261 -9.12 17.24 -6.24
CA SER A 261 -10.05 17.53 -5.13
C SER A 261 -11.50 17.20 -5.44
N VAL A 262 -11.86 17.13 -6.72
CA VAL A 262 -13.21 16.72 -7.18
C VAL A 262 -13.49 15.26 -6.80
N TYR A 263 -12.47 14.40 -6.87
CA TYR A 263 -12.60 12.97 -6.66
C TYR A 263 -12.04 12.53 -5.29
N MET A 264 -10.81 12.95 -4.98
CA MET A 264 -10.12 12.59 -3.75
C MET A 264 -10.38 13.64 -2.67
N ARG A 265 -11.33 13.35 -1.80
CA ARG A 265 -11.70 14.22 -0.67
C ARG A 265 -11.27 13.56 0.64
N PRO A 266 -10.88 14.34 1.65
CA PRO A 266 -10.58 13.80 2.99
C PRO A 266 -11.73 12.93 3.51
N TRP A 267 -11.38 11.96 4.35
CA TRP A 267 -12.37 11.12 5.02
C TRP A 267 -13.18 11.96 6.00
N ASP A 268 -14.48 11.71 6.08
CA ASP A 268 -15.40 12.59 6.80
C ASP A 268 -15.40 12.33 8.31
N ASP A 269 -15.13 11.07 8.72
CA ASP A 269 -15.17 10.62 10.10
C ASP A 269 -13.76 10.34 10.67
N GLU A 270 -13.65 10.08 11.98
CA GLU A 270 -12.41 9.57 12.57
C GLU A 270 -12.12 8.18 12.00
N PRO A 271 -11.01 7.99 11.26
CA PRO A 271 -10.72 6.73 10.60
C PRO A 271 -10.38 5.65 11.61
N THR A 272 -11.02 4.49 11.52
CA THR A 272 -10.79 3.35 12.41
C THR A 272 -10.72 2.05 11.65
N SER A 273 -9.77 1.17 12.00
CA SER A 273 -9.72 -0.21 11.50
C SER A 273 -8.77 -1.07 12.31
N TYR A 274 -8.99 -2.38 12.28
CA TYR A 274 -8.04 -3.39 12.70
C TYR A 274 -6.71 -3.26 11.95
N ALA A 275 -6.74 -2.90 10.66
CA ALA A 275 -5.58 -2.59 9.83
C ALA A 275 -5.14 -1.12 9.96
N SER A 276 -4.80 -0.68 11.16
CA SER A 276 -4.59 0.73 11.52
C SER A 276 -3.50 1.48 10.74
N GLY A 277 -2.60 0.79 10.06
CA GLY A 277 -1.51 1.43 9.29
C GLY A 277 -1.88 1.84 7.86
N ILE A 278 -3.17 1.76 7.48
CA ILE A 278 -3.70 2.22 6.18
C ILE A 278 -4.89 3.17 6.36
N LEU A 279 -4.86 3.98 7.41
CA LEU A 279 -5.92 4.93 7.78
C LEU A 279 -5.53 6.37 7.41
N ASP A 280 -5.15 6.59 6.17
CA ASP A 280 -4.89 7.93 5.65
C ASP A 280 -6.21 8.60 5.24
N ASP A 281 -6.44 9.85 5.62
CA ASP A 281 -7.66 10.62 5.28
C ASP A 281 -7.83 10.78 3.77
N VAL A 282 -6.73 10.80 3.03
CA VAL A 282 -6.68 10.79 1.57
C VAL A 282 -5.67 9.76 1.08
N THR A 283 -5.91 9.21 -0.09
CA THR A 283 -4.88 8.42 -0.78
C THR A 283 -4.06 9.36 -1.65
N TYR A 284 -2.85 9.70 -1.24
CA TYR A 284 -2.00 10.71 -1.90
C TYR A 284 -1.55 10.27 -3.29
N ASP A 285 -1.04 9.05 -3.40
CA ASP A 285 -0.54 8.45 -4.65
C ASP A 285 -1.61 7.53 -5.26
N TRP A 286 -2.69 8.07 -5.81
CA TRP A 286 -3.88 7.31 -6.20
C TRP A 286 -4.15 7.23 -7.69
N VAL A 287 -3.72 8.21 -8.49
CA VAL A 287 -4.03 8.29 -9.92
C VAL A 287 -3.57 7.07 -10.68
N GLN A 288 -2.33 6.62 -10.43
CA GLN A 288 -1.74 5.44 -11.06
C GLN A 288 -2.42 4.13 -10.62
N LEU A 289 -3.00 4.10 -9.40
CA LEU A 289 -3.80 2.96 -8.94
C LEU A 289 -5.14 2.89 -9.68
N ILE A 290 -5.82 4.02 -9.84
CA ILE A 290 -7.04 4.10 -10.66
C ILE A 290 -6.73 3.65 -12.09
N GLU A 291 -5.69 4.21 -12.69
CA GLU A 291 -5.25 3.83 -14.03
C GLU A 291 -4.97 2.33 -14.14
N ALA A 292 -4.21 1.76 -13.21
CA ALA A 292 -3.88 0.34 -13.22
C ALA A 292 -5.12 -0.55 -13.11
N MET A 293 -6.05 -0.22 -12.23
CA MET A 293 -7.31 -0.96 -12.09
C MET A 293 -8.16 -0.89 -13.36
N LEU A 294 -8.33 0.29 -13.96
CA LEU A 294 -9.05 0.45 -15.23
C LEU A 294 -8.40 -0.35 -16.37
N ARG A 295 -7.07 -0.27 -16.50
CA ARG A 295 -6.31 -0.99 -17.55
C ARG A 295 -6.41 -2.50 -17.45
N THR A 296 -6.54 -3.02 -16.24
CA THR A 296 -6.48 -4.47 -15.99
C THR A 296 -7.84 -5.11 -15.73
N GLY A 297 -8.91 -4.31 -15.74
CA GLY A 297 -10.27 -4.79 -15.41
C GLY A 297 -10.45 -5.13 -13.93
N GLY A 298 -9.57 -4.61 -13.06
CA GLY A 298 -9.69 -4.72 -11.63
C GLY A 298 -10.50 -3.57 -11.02
N CYS A 299 -10.75 -3.63 -9.72
CA CYS A 299 -11.49 -2.61 -9.00
C CYS A 299 -11.01 -2.50 -7.55
N PRO A 300 -11.30 -1.41 -6.85
CA PRO A 300 -11.04 -1.32 -5.43
C PRO A 300 -12.03 -2.16 -4.63
N ILE A 301 -11.57 -2.68 -3.48
CA ILE A 301 -12.33 -3.56 -2.60
C ILE A 301 -12.36 -2.96 -1.20
N VAL A 302 -13.55 -2.88 -0.61
CA VAL A 302 -13.73 -2.55 0.80
C VAL A 302 -13.79 -3.86 1.59
N ALA A 303 -12.81 -4.08 2.47
CA ALA A 303 -12.79 -5.23 3.35
C ALA A 303 -13.43 -4.91 4.71
N SER A 304 -14.29 -5.80 5.21
CA SER A 304 -14.86 -5.67 6.55
C SER A 304 -13.83 -5.89 7.64
N GLU A 305 -14.06 -5.37 8.85
CA GLU A 305 -13.18 -5.60 10.00
C GLU A 305 -13.05 -7.09 10.33
N LEU A 306 -14.14 -7.84 10.22
CA LEU A 306 -14.14 -9.30 10.43
C LEU A 306 -13.28 -10.01 9.37
N THR A 307 -13.36 -9.59 8.12
CA THR A 307 -12.56 -10.17 7.04
C THR A 307 -11.07 -9.84 7.21
N LEU A 308 -10.74 -8.63 7.69
CA LEU A 308 -9.36 -8.24 8.00
C LEU A 308 -8.78 -9.06 9.16
N GLN A 309 -9.57 -9.30 10.21
CA GLN A 309 -9.20 -10.18 11.33
C GLN A 309 -8.99 -11.61 10.85
N GLU A 310 -9.93 -12.14 10.04
CA GLU A 310 -9.81 -13.47 9.47
C GLU A 310 -8.57 -13.62 8.57
N ALA A 311 -8.30 -12.63 7.71
CA ALA A 311 -7.10 -12.62 6.87
C ALA A 311 -5.81 -12.69 7.70
N HIS A 312 -5.74 -11.94 8.79
CA HIS A 312 -4.61 -11.94 9.70
C HIS A 312 -4.48 -13.30 10.41
N ARG A 313 -5.59 -13.85 10.91
CA ARG A 313 -5.66 -15.15 11.58
C ARG A 313 -5.20 -16.29 10.67
N VAL A 314 -5.76 -16.42 9.47
CA VAL A 314 -5.40 -17.50 8.54
C VAL A 314 -3.97 -17.37 8.02
N ALA A 315 -3.46 -16.14 7.85
CA ALA A 315 -2.07 -15.92 7.51
C ALA A 315 -1.13 -16.54 8.56
N HIS A 316 -1.39 -16.32 9.84
CA HIS A 316 -0.60 -16.88 10.94
C HIS A 316 -0.80 -18.39 11.15
N GLN A 317 -2.00 -18.91 10.88
CA GLN A 317 -2.28 -20.34 11.02
C GLN A 317 -1.67 -21.19 9.91
N HIS A 318 -1.50 -20.62 8.73
CA HIS A 318 -1.13 -21.38 7.52
C HIS A 318 0.20 -20.92 6.88
N THR A 319 0.91 -20.00 7.54
CA THR A 319 2.28 -19.61 7.16
C THR A 319 3.13 -19.35 8.41
N ASP A 320 4.44 -19.43 8.26
CA ASP A 320 5.39 -19.02 9.31
C ASP A 320 5.74 -17.52 9.22
N ILE A 321 4.92 -16.72 8.53
CA ILE A 321 5.19 -15.29 8.30
C ILE A 321 4.55 -14.47 9.41
N PRO A 322 5.33 -13.75 10.24
CA PRO A 322 4.80 -12.94 11.35
C PRO A 322 4.24 -11.60 10.85
N VAL A 323 3.25 -11.67 9.95
CA VAL A 323 2.64 -10.48 9.33
C VAL A 323 1.76 -9.73 10.32
N CYS A 324 1.79 -8.38 10.31
CA CYS A 324 0.88 -7.55 11.11
C CYS A 324 -0.50 -7.38 10.45
N PRO A 325 -1.53 -6.91 11.18
CA PRO A 325 -2.87 -6.70 10.63
C PRO A 325 -2.89 -5.89 9.32
N THR A 326 -2.19 -4.76 9.32
CA THR A 326 -2.03 -3.92 8.12
C THR A 326 -1.35 -4.67 6.97
N GLY A 327 -0.31 -5.43 7.29
CA GLY A 327 0.43 -6.21 6.31
C GLY A 327 -0.39 -7.31 5.64
N ALA A 328 -1.38 -7.86 6.34
CA ALA A 328 -2.26 -8.91 5.85
C ALA A 328 -3.51 -8.39 5.12
N ALA A 329 -3.79 -7.08 5.12
CA ALA A 329 -5.06 -6.53 4.64
C ALA A 329 -5.32 -6.81 3.14
N GLY A 330 -4.27 -6.96 2.32
CA GLY A 330 -4.42 -7.39 0.92
C GLY A 330 -5.06 -8.77 0.79
N LEU A 331 -4.75 -9.70 1.70
CA LEU A 331 -5.40 -11.01 1.79
C LEU A 331 -6.88 -10.87 2.15
N GLY A 332 -7.24 -9.90 3.00
CA GLY A 332 -8.64 -9.56 3.29
C GLY A 332 -9.42 -9.17 2.04
N GLY A 333 -8.81 -8.42 1.14
CA GLY A 333 -9.41 -8.09 -0.16
C GLY A 333 -9.63 -9.32 -1.05
N LEU A 334 -8.68 -10.24 -1.07
CA LEU A 334 -8.82 -11.52 -1.79
C LEU A 334 -9.97 -12.37 -1.23
N ILE A 335 -10.06 -12.49 0.10
CA ILE A 335 -11.17 -13.20 0.75
C ILE A 335 -12.51 -12.53 0.41
N THR A 336 -12.59 -11.20 0.52
CA THR A 336 -13.80 -10.42 0.18
C THR A 336 -14.23 -10.65 -1.27
N LEU A 337 -13.29 -10.61 -2.23
CA LEU A 337 -13.60 -10.85 -3.65
C LEU A 337 -14.16 -12.26 -3.86
N ARG A 338 -13.50 -13.28 -3.32
CA ARG A 338 -13.92 -14.68 -3.46
C ARG A 338 -15.33 -14.91 -2.89
N GLU A 339 -15.66 -14.29 -1.75
CA GLU A 339 -16.96 -14.43 -1.11
C GLU A 339 -18.08 -13.69 -1.86
N SER A 340 -17.77 -12.48 -2.35
CA SER A 340 -18.73 -11.66 -3.09
C SER A 340 -18.96 -12.16 -4.52
N GLU A 341 -17.90 -12.68 -5.17
CA GLU A 341 -17.88 -13.09 -6.58
C GLU A 341 -17.13 -14.43 -6.75
N PRO A 342 -17.73 -15.57 -6.39
CA PRO A 342 -17.05 -16.88 -6.38
C PRO A 342 -16.42 -17.29 -7.73
N GLY A 343 -16.87 -16.71 -8.84
CA GLY A 343 -16.32 -16.97 -10.18
C GLY A 343 -15.34 -15.92 -10.70
N ALA A 344 -14.98 -14.91 -9.90
CA ALA A 344 -14.11 -13.84 -10.35
C ALA A 344 -12.64 -14.25 -10.50
N ILE A 345 -12.22 -15.26 -9.73
CA ILE A 345 -10.88 -15.87 -9.82
C ILE A 345 -11.01 -17.14 -10.61
N ALA A 346 -10.38 -17.21 -11.77
CA ALA A 346 -10.46 -18.38 -12.64
C ALA A 346 -9.54 -19.52 -12.16
N ASP A 347 -9.87 -20.74 -12.53
CA ASP A 347 -9.04 -21.91 -12.27
C ASP A 347 -7.64 -21.73 -12.88
N GLY A 348 -6.61 -22.08 -12.12
CA GLY A 348 -5.21 -21.98 -12.56
C GLY A 348 -4.62 -20.57 -12.54
N GLU A 349 -5.32 -19.54 -12.04
CA GLU A 349 -4.75 -18.22 -11.85
C GLU A 349 -3.60 -18.25 -10.82
N ARG A 350 -2.58 -17.42 -11.06
CA ARG A 350 -1.55 -17.07 -10.09
C ARG A 350 -1.91 -15.73 -9.46
N VAL A 351 -2.27 -15.78 -8.18
CA VAL A 351 -2.74 -14.62 -7.39
C VAL A 351 -1.64 -14.20 -6.42
N ALA A 352 -1.34 -12.92 -6.34
CA ALA A 352 -0.38 -12.38 -5.36
C ALA A 352 -1.05 -11.51 -4.31
N VAL A 353 -0.56 -11.64 -3.08
CA VAL A 353 -0.78 -10.72 -1.97
C VAL A 353 0.56 -10.25 -1.40
N LEU A 354 0.57 -9.07 -0.78
CA LEU A 354 1.77 -8.48 -0.21
C LEU A 354 1.67 -8.49 1.31
N PHE A 355 2.54 -9.23 2.01
CA PHE A 355 2.67 -9.18 3.46
C PHE A 355 3.72 -8.14 3.82
N THR A 356 3.28 -6.93 4.09
CA THR A 356 4.08 -5.71 3.99
C THR A 356 4.72 -5.23 5.28
N GLY A 357 4.34 -5.78 6.42
CA GLY A 357 4.88 -5.39 7.73
C GLY A 357 4.81 -6.51 8.74
N ARG A 358 5.80 -6.51 9.65
CA ARG A 358 5.93 -7.49 10.73
C ARG A 358 5.07 -7.10 11.94
N MET A 359 4.56 -8.11 12.66
CA MET A 359 3.97 -7.98 14.01
C MET A 359 4.90 -7.21 14.96
N ARG A 360 4.31 -6.39 15.80
CA ARG A 360 4.99 -5.57 16.81
C ARG A 360 4.37 -5.73 18.18
N PRO A 361 5.10 -5.42 19.24
CA PRO A 361 4.49 -5.33 20.57
C PRO A 361 3.33 -4.33 20.58
N GLY A 362 2.16 -4.80 20.99
CA GLY A 362 0.91 -4.03 21.00
C GLY A 362 -0.02 -4.28 19.81
N ASP A 363 0.44 -4.98 18.77
CA ASP A 363 -0.47 -5.47 17.74
C ASP A 363 -1.39 -6.56 18.34
N PRO A 364 -2.65 -6.66 17.88
CA PRO A 364 -3.58 -7.68 18.34
C PRO A 364 -3.06 -9.08 17.99
N ASP A 365 -3.20 -10.01 18.94
CA ASP A 365 -2.85 -11.42 18.72
C ASP A 365 -3.82 -12.04 17.70
N PRO A 366 -3.33 -12.52 16.55
CA PRO A 366 -4.18 -13.12 15.52
C PRO A 366 -4.82 -14.45 15.93
N LEU A 367 -4.31 -15.08 16.98
CA LEU A 367 -4.74 -16.39 17.47
C LEU A 367 -5.48 -16.31 18.83
N ALA A 368 -5.69 -15.08 19.35
CA ALA A 368 -6.53 -14.89 20.53
C ALA A 368 -8.01 -15.14 20.17
N ASP A 369 -8.72 -15.84 21.09
CA ASP A 369 -10.15 -16.13 20.98
C ASP A 369 -11.01 -14.85 21.15
#